data_ba60d040c92f0dc357c6b5c159b20876
#
_entry.id   ba60d040c92f0dc357c6b5c159b20876
#
_cell.length_a   1.000
_cell.length_b   1.000
_cell.length_c   1.000
_cell.angle_alpha   90.00
_cell.angle_beta   90.00
_cell.angle_gamma   90.00
#
_symmetry.space_group_name_H-M   'P 1'
#
loop_
_entity.id
_entity.type
_entity.pdbx_description
1 polymer ?
#
loop_
_entity_poly.entity_id
_entity_poly.type
_entity_poly.pdbx_seq_one_letter_code
_entity_poly.pdbx_strand_id
1 'polypeptide(L)'
;IFLVLAIGVADTVHILSGYLFFRNHGESHEEALRSVFRKTALACMLTSITTMIGMFSLLLVPIKPIQSFGLFSGIGVFIAFLLTVFVLPLMLDLWSPYAKNPKASLTKKKHRLDDDGQRMHFVQSILRKVEPLSYRFPLAVTLSFVLAAVILAYGITKVKIDTNMVNIIKEGQPMRTTYNLVDRFMGGSGSAEILVNTGKIDGLKDPRILNAMDDLQIFVKNEFPHLVTKSTSLVNISKDSFKALNEGQDSMYVIPDDPGILANTLFMFNNANPKERRRMVTDDYSLGRISVNLRNSGSQEYNDMIFRIHNFADRRFAELKSDYPKLKVRVTGTLAMLSQMTDYISWSQVRSFGLALIVISLLLLLVFSSYRAGMVALLPNIFPVLTIFGIMGYLEISLDTDTLLVAPITIGIAVDDTIHFLTNYRAEVSKHGNIKEGIIKTFRETGQAITFTSIILSIGFLIFLMSSHQGLSNFGIMSAIAFFTALLADLFLLPSMCLLFNVRFKSETANLKEAVK
;
A
#
# COMPACT_ATOMS: atom_id res chain seq x y z
N ILE A 1 -6.12 -14.20 3.70
CA ILE A 1 -6.77 -15.37 3.04
C ILE A 1 -7.10 -15.03 1.60
N PHE A 2 -7.87 -13.97 1.32
CA PHE A 2 -8.28 -13.61 -0.04
C PHE A 2 -7.10 -13.47 -1.03
N LEU A 3 -6.03 -12.79 -0.62
CA LEU A 3 -4.82 -12.59 -1.44
C LEU A 3 -4.16 -13.93 -1.81
N VAL A 4 -4.00 -14.84 -0.84
CA VAL A 4 -3.41 -16.17 -1.06
C VAL A 4 -4.26 -17.02 -2.01
N LEU A 5 -5.60 -16.94 -1.86
CA LEU A 5 -6.53 -17.58 -2.79
C LEU A 5 -6.37 -17.04 -4.21
N ALA A 6 -6.31 -15.72 -4.36
CA ALA A 6 -6.18 -15.07 -5.67
C ALA A 6 -4.88 -15.51 -6.39
N ILE A 7 -3.75 -15.57 -5.67
CA ILE A 7 -2.46 -16.03 -6.20
C ILE A 7 -2.50 -17.52 -6.54
N GLY A 8 -3.05 -18.36 -5.67
CA GLY A 8 -3.17 -19.80 -5.94
C GLY A 8 -4.06 -20.10 -7.14
N VAL A 9 -5.11 -19.28 -7.37
CA VAL A 9 -5.93 -19.35 -8.59
C VAL A 9 -5.11 -18.97 -9.83
N ALA A 10 -4.25 -17.94 -9.76
CA ALA A 10 -3.41 -17.52 -10.88
C ALA A 10 -2.48 -18.64 -11.33
N ASP A 11 -1.70 -19.23 -10.43
CA ASP A 11 -0.81 -20.37 -10.75
C ASP A 11 -1.60 -21.56 -11.34
N THR A 12 -2.75 -21.86 -10.74
CA THR A 12 -3.64 -22.94 -11.23
C THR A 12 -4.14 -22.68 -12.66
N VAL A 13 -4.53 -21.43 -12.97
CA VAL A 13 -4.99 -21.03 -14.30
C VAL A 13 -3.88 -21.16 -15.33
N HIS A 14 -2.65 -20.81 -15.00
CA HIS A 14 -1.50 -20.98 -15.90
C HIS A 14 -1.26 -22.45 -16.25
N ILE A 15 -1.22 -23.34 -15.27
CA ILE A 15 -1.05 -24.78 -15.51
C ILE A 15 -2.24 -25.36 -16.26
N LEU A 16 -3.47 -25.03 -15.85
CA LEU A 16 -4.68 -25.56 -16.49
C LEU A 16 -4.83 -25.07 -17.95
N SER A 17 -4.54 -23.80 -18.21
CA SER A 17 -4.58 -23.24 -19.57
C SER A 17 -3.54 -23.91 -20.48
N GLY A 18 -2.31 -24.10 -19.97
CA GLY A 18 -1.27 -24.84 -20.69
C GLY A 18 -1.64 -26.30 -20.92
N TYR A 19 -2.19 -26.99 -19.93
CA TYR A 19 -2.67 -28.39 -20.08
C TYR A 19 -3.74 -28.48 -21.17
N LEU A 20 -4.75 -27.59 -21.13
CA LEU A 20 -5.80 -27.56 -22.16
C LEU A 20 -5.27 -27.24 -23.55
N PHE A 21 -4.25 -26.37 -23.65
CA PHE A 21 -3.58 -26.06 -24.90
C PHE A 21 -2.97 -27.33 -25.51
N PHE A 22 -2.15 -28.10 -24.76
CA PHE A 22 -1.53 -29.32 -25.24
C PHE A 22 -2.54 -30.43 -25.56
N ARG A 23 -3.60 -30.57 -24.73
CA ARG A 23 -4.71 -31.49 -25.00
C ARG A 23 -5.43 -31.16 -26.31
N ASN A 24 -5.64 -29.88 -26.60
CA ASN A 24 -6.27 -29.43 -27.85
C ASN A 24 -5.39 -29.65 -29.07
N HIS A 25 -4.05 -29.73 -28.90
CA HIS A 25 -3.10 -30.08 -29.95
C HIS A 25 -2.94 -31.60 -30.15
N GLY A 26 -3.71 -32.41 -29.45
CA GLY A 26 -3.80 -33.86 -29.65
C GLY A 26 -2.87 -34.68 -28.78
N GLU A 27 -2.17 -34.08 -27.83
CA GLU A 27 -1.37 -34.84 -26.86
C GLU A 27 -2.27 -35.68 -25.95
N SER A 28 -1.80 -36.85 -25.54
CA SER A 28 -2.46 -37.69 -24.54
C SER A 28 -2.50 -36.98 -23.18
N HIS A 29 -3.30 -37.48 -22.22
CA HIS A 29 -3.38 -36.91 -20.90
C HIS A 29 -2.02 -36.80 -20.21
N GLU A 30 -1.27 -37.90 -20.21
CA GLU A 30 0.07 -37.96 -19.57
C GLU A 30 1.10 -37.08 -20.29
N GLU A 31 1.09 -37.07 -21.64
CA GLU A 31 1.97 -36.22 -22.43
C GLU A 31 1.66 -34.74 -22.17
N ALA A 32 0.40 -34.34 -22.16
CA ALA A 32 0.00 -32.97 -21.89
C ALA A 32 0.39 -32.50 -20.49
N LEU A 33 0.22 -33.36 -19.47
CA LEU A 33 0.71 -33.09 -18.12
C LEU A 33 2.23 -32.89 -18.10
N ARG A 34 2.96 -33.82 -18.70
CA ARG A 34 4.43 -33.73 -18.77
C ARG A 34 4.89 -32.48 -19.52
N SER A 35 4.24 -32.13 -20.63
CA SER A 35 4.55 -30.95 -21.44
C SER A 35 4.30 -29.66 -20.69
N VAL A 36 3.15 -29.53 -19.98
CA VAL A 36 2.85 -28.32 -19.22
C VAL A 36 3.79 -28.13 -18.04
N PHE A 37 4.05 -29.19 -17.25
CA PHE A 37 4.96 -29.07 -16.12
C PHE A 37 6.39 -28.75 -16.55
N ARG A 38 6.88 -29.35 -17.64
CA ARG A 38 8.20 -29.03 -18.19
C ARG A 38 8.32 -27.57 -18.63
N LYS A 39 7.24 -26.95 -19.14
CA LYS A 39 7.25 -25.56 -19.61
C LYS A 39 6.94 -24.55 -18.52
N THR A 40 6.00 -24.85 -17.63
CA THR A 40 5.44 -23.85 -16.69
C THR A 40 5.90 -23.98 -15.24
N ALA A 41 6.36 -25.17 -14.80
CA ALA A 41 6.73 -25.37 -13.40
C ALA A 41 7.85 -24.43 -12.93
N LEU A 42 8.87 -24.19 -13.77
CA LEU A 42 9.93 -23.23 -13.45
C LEU A 42 9.39 -21.80 -13.33
N ALA A 43 8.50 -21.40 -14.25
CA ALA A 43 7.88 -20.08 -14.21
C ALA A 43 7.04 -19.94 -12.92
N CYS A 44 6.16 -20.91 -12.59
CA CYS A 44 5.36 -20.90 -11.37
C CYS A 44 6.21 -20.88 -10.09
N MET A 45 7.35 -21.56 -10.07
CA MET A 45 8.28 -21.48 -8.94
C MET A 45 8.87 -20.07 -8.79
N LEU A 46 9.31 -19.47 -9.89
CA LEU A 46 9.90 -18.14 -9.89
C LEU A 46 8.88 -17.06 -9.51
N THR A 47 7.65 -17.17 -10.00
CA THR A 47 6.56 -16.25 -9.67
C THR A 47 6.16 -16.35 -8.20
N SER A 48 6.06 -17.56 -7.66
CA SER A 48 5.83 -17.76 -6.23
C SER A 48 6.95 -17.17 -5.38
N ILE A 49 8.23 -17.31 -5.80
CA ILE A 49 9.37 -16.71 -5.10
C ILE A 49 9.30 -15.18 -5.15
N THR A 50 9.02 -14.57 -6.31
CA THR A 50 8.91 -13.10 -6.43
C THR A 50 7.77 -12.55 -5.58
N THR A 51 6.65 -13.24 -5.55
CA THR A 51 5.50 -12.87 -4.72
C THR A 51 5.82 -13.00 -3.22
N MET A 52 6.48 -14.09 -2.80
CA MET A 52 6.97 -14.23 -1.42
C MET A 52 7.92 -13.10 -1.03
N ILE A 53 8.84 -12.69 -1.91
CA ILE A 53 9.74 -11.55 -1.68
C ILE A 53 8.94 -10.28 -1.46
N GLY A 54 7.92 -10.00 -2.31
CA GLY A 54 7.01 -8.88 -2.13
C GLY A 54 6.31 -8.90 -0.77
N MET A 55 5.80 -10.06 -0.33
CA MET A 55 5.14 -10.21 0.97
C MET A 55 6.12 -10.08 2.13
N PHE A 56 7.28 -10.74 2.08
CA PHE A 56 8.28 -10.68 3.15
C PHE A 56 8.94 -9.30 3.26
N SER A 57 8.92 -8.47 2.22
CA SER A 57 9.39 -7.09 2.33
C SER A 57 8.60 -6.29 3.37
N LEU A 58 7.32 -6.64 3.63
CA LEU A 58 6.47 -6.03 4.65
C LEU A 58 6.96 -6.31 6.09
N LEU A 59 7.84 -7.30 6.31
CA LEU A 59 8.48 -7.54 7.62
C LEU A 59 9.37 -6.39 8.07
N LEU A 60 9.83 -5.55 7.13
CA LEU A 60 10.62 -4.36 7.43
C LEU A 60 9.79 -3.21 8.00
N VAL A 61 8.48 -3.27 7.87
CA VAL A 61 7.57 -2.26 8.41
C VAL A 61 7.37 -2.55 9.90
N PRO A 62 7.68 -1.61 10.81
CA PRO A 62 7.68 -1.87 12.26
C PRO A 62 6.27 -1.82 12.87
N ILE A 63 5.31 -2.44 12.21
CA ILE A 63 3.92 -2.56 12.65
C ILE A 63 3.54 -4.02 12.67
N LYS A 64 3.24 -4.52 13.85
CA LYS A 64 2.94 -5.95 14.07
C LYS A 64 1.87 -6.53 13.13
N PRO A 65 0.70 -5.90 12.91
CA PRO A 65 -0.29 -6.39 11.96
C PRO A 65 0.25 -6.52 10.54
N ILE A 66 1.04 -5.54 10.04
CA ILE A 66 1.63 -5.57 8.69
C ILE A 66 2.71 -6.66 8.60
N GLN A 67 3.56 -6.80 9.61
CA GLN A 67 4.55 -7.87 9.68
C GLN A 67 3.87 -9.25 9.66
N SER A 68 2.83 -9.42 10.48
CA SER A 68 2.07 -10.68 10.52
C SER A 68 1.40 -10.96 9.18
N PHE A 69 0.82 -9.94 8.55
CA PHE A 69 0.23 -10.07 7.22
C PHE A 69 1.27 -10.50 6.18
N GLY A 70 2.44 -9.86 6.14
CA GLY A 70 3.53 -10.20 5.22
C GLY A 70 4.05 -11.63 5.43
N LEU A 71 4.26 -12.02 6.70
CA LEU A 71 4.74 -13.35 7.06
C LEU A 71 3.75 -14.46 6.65
N PHE A 72 2.50 -14.34 7.11
CA PHE A 72 1.50 -15.37 6.85
C PHE A 72 1.08 -15.42 5.38
N SER A 73 1.05 -14.28 4.68
CA SER A 73 0.79 -14.27 3.25
C SER A 73 1.92 -14.89 2.46
N GLY A 74 3.19 -14.61 2.80
CA GLY A 74 4.34 -15.23 2.16
C GLY A 74 4.38 -16.75 2.33
N ILE A 75 4.12 -17.24 3.56
CA ILE A 75 4.00 -18.69 3.84
C ILE A 75 2.80 -19.27 3.08
N GLY A 76 1.67 -18.54 3.04
CA GLY A 76 0.47 -18.95 2.31
C GLY A 76 0.71 -19.11 0.81
N VAL A 77 1.47 -18.21 0.19
CA VAL A 77 1.88 -18.32 -1.23
C VAL A 77 2.73 -19.57 -1.46
N PHE A 78 3.68 -19.85 -0.57
CA PHE A 78 4.48 -21.07 -0.67
C PHE A 78 3.61 -22.34 -0.60
N ILE A 79 2.68 -22.39 0.34
CA ILE A 79 1.73 -23.53 0.47
C ILE A 79 0.85 -23.63 -0.79
N ALA A 80 0.34 -22.50 -1.30
CA ALA A 80 -0.46 -22.47 -2.54
C ALA A 80 0.32 -23.03 -3.72
N PHE A 81 1.59 -22.66 -3.87
CA PHE A 81 2.48 -23.23 -4.89
C PHE A 81 2.62 -24.74 -4.73
N LEU A 82 2.89 -25.25 -3.52
CA LEU A 82 2.99 -26.70 -3.28
C LEU A 82 1.68 -27.42 -3.63
N LEU A 83 0.54 -26.85 -3.24
CA LEU A 83 -0.77 -27.42 -3.59
C LEU A 83 -0.98 -27.44 -5.10
N THR A 84 -0.61 -26.38 -5.80
CA THR A 84 -0.74 -26.30 -7.25
C THR A 84 0.17 -27.31 -7.96
N VAL A 85 1.40 -27.51 -7.49
CA VAL A 85 2.33 -28.44 -8.14
C VAL A 85 1.99 -29.91 -7.84
N PHE A 86 1.54 -30.24 -6.63
CA PHE A 86 1.31 -31.62 -6.21
C PHE A 86 -0.15 -32.07 -6.29
N VAL A 87 -1.10 -31.19 -5.92
CA VAL A 87 -2.52 -31.58 -5.83
C VAL A 87 -3.24 -31.41 -7.18
N LEU A 88 -2.92 -30.35 -7.93
CA LEU A 88 -3.59 -30.11 -9.22
C LEU A 88 -3.40 -31.26 -10.22
N PRO A 89 -2.19 -31.87 -10.42
CA PRO A 89 -2.04 -33.04 -11.28
C PRO A 89 -2.90 -34.22 -10.83
N LEU A 90 -2.95 -34.51 -9.53
CA LEU A 90 -3.79 -35.57 -8.99
C LEU A 90 -5.28 -35.33 -9.26
N MET A 91 -5.74 -34.08 -9.13
CA MET A 91 -7.12 -33.71 -9.46
C MET A 91 -7.40 -33.86 -10.96
N LEU A 92 -6.44 -33.51 -11.82
CA LEU A 92 -6.54 -33.71 -13.26
C LEU A 92 -6.57 -35.19 -13.64
N ASP A 93 -5.79 -36.03 -12.98
CA ASP A 93 -5.82 -37.49 -13.13
C ASP A 93 -7.19 -38.08 -12.79
N LEU A 94 -7.84 -37.58 -11.73
CA LEU A 94 -9.17 -38.05 -11.33
C LEU A 94 -10.28 -37.59 -12.29
N TRP A 95 -10.16 -36.39 -12.85
CA TRP A 95 -11.27 -35.76 -13.61
C TRP A 95 -11.09 -35.89 -15.13
N SER A 96 -9.86 -35.82 -15.65
CA SER A 96 -9.58 -35.66 -17.07
C SER A 96 -9.46 -36.95 -17.90
N PRO A 97 -9.25 -38.18 -17.36
CA PRO A 97 -9.16 -39.40 -18.19
C PRO A 97 -10.37 -39.64 -19.09
N TYR A 98 -11.53 -39.09 -18.67
CA TYR A 98 -12.81 -39.25 -19.37
C TYR A 98 -13.10 -38.18 -20.43
N ALA A 99 -12.26 -37.18 -20.61
CA ALA A 99 -12.36 -36.23 -21.71
C ALA A 99 -12.07 -37.00 -23.02
N LYS A 100 -13.14 -37.51 -23.63
CA LYS A 100 -13.16 -38.23 -24.91
C LYS A 100 -12.28 -37.51 -25.93
N ASN A 101 -11.53 -38.30 -26.70
CA ASN A 101 -10.67 -37.85 -27.79
C ASN A 101 -11.20 -36.58 -28.47
N PRO A 102 -10.41 -35.50 -28.53
CA PRO A 102 -10.82 -34.24 -29.15
C PRO A 102 -11.32 -34.39 -30.58
N LYS A 103 -10.81 -35.42 -31.30
CA LYS A 103 -11.18 -35.75 -32.67
C LYS A 103 -12.64 -36.18 -32.85
N ALA A 104 -13.31 -36.69 -31.82
CA ALA A 104 -14.69 -37.16 -31.91
C ALA A 104 -15.76 -36.05 -31.72
N SER A 105 -15.39 -34.86 -31.22
CA SER A 105 -16.29 -33.73 -30.97
C SER A 105 -16.41 -32.70 -32.10
N LEU A 106 -15.70 -32.89 -33.19
CA LEU A 106 -15.55 -31.91 -34.29
C LEU A 106 -16.78 -31.72 -35.20
N THR A 107 -17.89 -32.44 -34.95
CA THR A 107 -18.99 -32.48 -35.94
C THR A 107 -20.22 -31.59 -35.64
N LYS A 108 -20.31 -30.79 -34.58
CA LYS A 108 -21.62 -30.15 -34.28
C LYS A 108 -21.68 -28.69 -33.84
N LYS A 109 -20.68 -27.82 -34.03
CA LYS A 109 -20.93 -26.35 -33.92
C LYS A 109 -19.98 -25.57 -34.83
N LYS A 110 -20.52 -24.64 -35.64
CA LYS A 110 -19.79 -23.62 -36.42
C LYS A 110 -19.05 -22.66 -35.45
N HIS A 111 -17.91 -23.07 -34.91
CA HIS A 111 -16.96 -22.14 -34.27
C HIS A 111 -15.92 -21.73 -35.31
N ARG A 112 -15.47 -20.48 -35.28
CA ARG A 112 -14.31 -20.04 -36.07
C ARG A 112 -13.13 -20.92 -35.68
N LEU A 113 -12.57 -21.61 -36.68
CA LEU A 113 -11.34 -22.36 -36.56
C LEU A 113 -10.15 -21.40 -36.71
N ASP A 114 -9.02 -21.72 -36.09
CA ASP A 114 -7.77 -21.03 -36.35
C ASP A 114 -7.09 -21.56 -37.64
N ASP A 115 -5.92 -20.97 -37.99
CA ASP A 115 -5.17 -21.39 -39.19
C ASP A 115 -4.74 -22.85 -39.14
N ASP A 116 -4.72 -23.48 -37.94
CA ASP A 116 -4.42 -24.87 -37.69
C ASP A 116 -5.69 -25.75 -37.59
N GLY A 117 -6.89 -25.20 -37.88
CA GLY A 117 -8.16 -25.92 -37.86
C GLY A 117 -8.79 -26.12 -36.47
N GLN A 118 -8.39 -25.36 -35.46
CA GLN A 118 -8.82 -25.51 -34.09
C GLN A 118 -9.92 -24.51 -33.68
N ARG A 119 -10.67 -24.81 -32.57
CA ARG A 119 -11.69 -23.94 -32.04
C ARG A 119 -11.05 -22.74 -31.33
N MET A 120 -11.30 -21.54 -31.83
CA MET A 120 -10.89 -20.30 -31.18
C MET A 120 -11.81 -19.93 -30.02
N HIS A 121 -11.23 -19.77 -28.84
CA HIS A 121 -11.91 -19.11 -27.71
C HIS A 121 -12.05 -17.61 -27.95
N PHE A 122 -13.07 -16.99 -27.38
CA PHE A 122 -13.35 -15.56 -27.52
C PHE A 122 -12.13 -14.68 -27.21
N VAL A 123 -11.41 -14.98 -26.12
CA VAL A 123 -10.19 -14.28 -25.71
C VAL A 123 -9.07 -14.42 -26.74
N GLN A 124 -8.85 -15.60 -27.28
CA GLN A 124 -7.85 -15.80 -28.35
C GLN A 124 -8.18 -15.00 -29.60
N SER A 125 -9.47 -14.87 -29.94
CA SER A 125 -9.91 -14.06 -31.07
C SER A 125 -9.60 -12.56 -30.88
N ILE A 126 -9.72 -12.06 -29.64
CA ILE A 126 -9.34 -10.70 -29.29
C ILE A 126 -7.81 -10.54 -29.35
N LEU A 127 -7.07 -11.47 -28.72
CA LEU A 127 -5.61 -11.43 -28.69
C LEU A 127 -5.01 -11.41 -30.09
N ARG A 128 -5.52 -12.21 -31.04
CA ARG A 128 -5.07 -12.19 -32.45
C ARG A 128 -5.28 -10.86 -33.14
N LYS A 129 -6.29 -10.07 -32.75
CA LYS A 129 -6.52 -8.72 -33.31
C LYS A 129 -5.59 -7.69 -32.71
N VAL A 130 -5.19 -7.89 -31.46
CA VAL A 130 -4.38 -6.97 -30.65
C VAL A 130 -2.88 -7.22 -30.84
N GLU A 131 -2.47 -8.49 -30.96
CA GLU A 131 -1.09 -8.92 -31.16
C GLU A 131 -0.34 -8.10 -32.24
N PRO A 132 -0.90 -7.85 -33.45
CA PRO A 132 -0.21 -7.09 -34.49
C PRO A 132 0.21 -5.69 -34.08
N LEU A 133 -0.48 -5.08 -33.12
CA LEU A 133 -0.18 -3.72 -32.65
C LEU A 133 1.24 -3.65 -32.06
N SER A 134 1.61 -4.65 -31.25
CA SER A 134 2.90 -4.72 -30.58
C SER A 134 4.09 -4.88 -31.51
N TYR A 135 3.92 -5.64 -32.61
CA TYR A 135 5.05 -5.89 -33.52
C TYR A 135 5.04 -5.06 -34.81
N ARG A 136 3.89 -4.46 -35.20
CA ARG A 136 3.83 -3.54 -36.36
C ARG A 136 4.24 -2.12 -35.97
N PHE A 137 3.89 -1.68 -34.78
CA PHE A 137 4.13 -0.32 -34.31
C PHE A 137 4.85 -0.28 -32.95
N PRO A 138 5.98 -1.02 -32.79
CA PRO A 138 6.63 -1.17 -31.48
C PRO A 138 7.09 0.18 -30.90
N LEU A 139 7.57 1.10 -31.75
CA LEU A 139 8.00 2.42 -31.32
C LEU A 139 6.82 3.27 -30.82
N ALA A 140 5.70 3.28 -31.56
CA ALA A 140 4.52 4.06 -31.21
C ALA A 140 3.91 3.55 -29.88
N VAL A 141 3.84 2.22 -29.71
CA VAL A 141 3.38 1.59 -28.45
C VAL A 141 4.29 2.00 -27.30
N THR A 142 5.62 1.83 -27.45
CA THR A 142 6.56 2.19 -26.38
C THR A 142 6.49 3.68 -26.06
N LEU A 143 6.42 4.57 -27.06
CA LEU A 143 6.30 6.01 -26.82
C LEU A 143 4.98 6.39 -26.12
N SER A 144 3.86 5.72 -26.44
CA SER A 144 2.59 5.97 -25.74
C SER A 144 2.68 5.59 -24.25
N PHE A 145 3.33 4.47 -23.90
CA PHE A 145 3.57 4.10 -22.51
C PHE A 145 4.55 5.06 -21.81
N VAL A 146 5.59 5.53 -22.50
CA VAL A 146 6.52 6.53 -21.95
C VAL A 146 5.78 7.85 -21.70
N LEU A 147 4.95 8.32 -22.64
CA LEU A 147 4.14 9.52 -22.45
C LEU A 147 3.17 9.37 -21.28
N ALA A 148 2.49 8.24 -21.19
CA ALA A 148 1.63 7.92 -20.05
C ALA A 148 2.41 7.90 -18.74
N ALA A 149 3.60 7.30 -18.72
CA ALA A 149 4.47 7.27 -17.54
C ALA A 149 4.90 8.68 -17.09
N VAL A 150 5.21 9.60 -18.02
CA VAL A 150 5.53 11.00 -17.70
C VAL A 150 4.34 11.72 -17.08
N ILE A 151 3.14 11.55 -17.67
CA ILE A 151 1.90 12.12 -17.12
C ILE A 151 1.63 11.58 -15.70
N LEU A 152 1.75 10.27 -15.52
CA LEU A 152 1.55 9.62 -14.21
C LEU A 152 2.61 10.05 -13.20
N ALA A 153 3.88 10.18 -13.61
CA ALA A 153 4.96 10.67 -12.74
C ALA A 153 4.68 12.10 -12.25
N TYR A 154 4.11 12.95 -13.09
CA TYR A 154 3.65 14.27 -12.63
C TYR A 154 2.51 14.15 -11.60
N GLY A 155 1.59 13.19 -11.77
CA GLY A 155 0.55 12.90 -10.77
C GLY A 155 1.15 12.50 -9.41
N ILE A 156 2.23 11.72 -9.39
CA ILE A 156 2.90 11.30 -8.15
C ILE A 156 3.34 12.50 -7.29
N THR A 157 3.77 13.58 -7.91
CA THR A 157 4.20 14.79 -7.17
C THR A 157 3.06 15.47 -6.38
N LYS A 158 1.82 15.11 -6.66
CA LYS A 158 0.61 15.61 -5.97
C LYS A 158 0.15 14.69 -4.84
N VAL A 159 0.70 13.49 -4.71
CA VAL A 159 0.31 12.53 -3.67
C VAL A 159 0.65 13.08 -2.30
N LYS A 160 -0.36 13.16 -1.44
CA LYS A 160 -0.19 13.54 -0.04
C LYS A 160 -0.16 12.30 0.84
N ILE A 161 0.78 12.28 1.77
CA ILE A 161 0.81 11.27 2.83
C ILE A 161 -0.06 11.82 3.95
N ASP A 162 -1.26 11.29 4.08
CA ASP A 162 -2.21 11.81 5.06
C ASP A 162 -3.20 10.71 5.48
N THR A 163 -3.42 10.58 6.78
CA THR A 163 -4.40 9.66 7.34
C THR A 163 -5.41 10.44 8.17
N ASN A 164 -6.67 10.35 7.78
CA ASN A 164 -7.77 10.91 8.54
C ASN A 164 -8.62 9.78 9.14
N MET A 165 -8.69 9.71 10.48
CA MET A 165 -9.36 8.63 11.20
C MET A 165 -10.84 8.49 10.88
N VAL A 166 -11.54 9.59 10.61
CA VAL A 166 -12.96 9.57 10.29
C VAL A 166 -13.18 9.13 8.85
N ASN A 167 -12.27 9.53 7.94
CA ASN A 167 -12.33 9.17 6.52
C ASN A 167 -11.98 7.71 6.24
N ILE A 168 -11.42 6.99 7.22
CA ILE A 168 -11.26 5.53 7.15
C ILE A 168 -12.62 4.83 7.06
N ILE A 169 -13.68 5.42 7.61
CA ILE A 169 -15.04 4.90 7.58
C ILE A 169 -15.72 5.44 6.31
N LYS A 170 -16.31 4.56 5.53
CA LYS A 170 -17.00 4.92 4.28
C LYS A 170 -18.16 5.88 4.54
N GLU A 171 -18.41 6.80 3.60
CA GLU A 171 -19.56 7.70 3.67
C GLU A 171 -20.88 6.94 3.73
N GLY A 172 -21.84 7.50 4.47
CA GLY A 172 -23.15 6.87 4.69
C GLY A 172 -23.18 5.85 5.84
N GLN A 173 -22.04 5.52 6.45
CA GLN A 173 -22.05 4.65 7.63
C GLN A 173 -22.48 5.42 8.88
N PRO A 174 -23.32 4.82 9.75
CA PRO A 174 -23.82 5.49 10.98
C PRO A 174 -22.69 6.01 11.87
N MET A 175 -21.60 5.26 11.98
CA MET A 175 -20.44 5.62 12.77
C MET A 175 -19.78 6.92 12.25
N ARG A 176 -19.60 7.09 10.94
CA ARG A 176 -19.06 8.34 10.35
C ARG A 176 -19.99 9.53 10.61
N THR A 177 -21.29 9.32 10.46
CA THR A 177 -22.30 10.35 10.77
C THR A 177 -22.22 10.78 12.23
N THR A 178 -22.10 9.82 13.16
CA THR A 178 -21.94 10.12 14.60
C THR A 178 -20.66 10.90 14.88
N TYR A 179 -19.52 10.50 14.31
CA TYR A 179 -18.27 11.25 14.45
C TYR A 179 -18.40 12.69 13.94
N ASN A 180 -19.02 12.89 12.79
CA ASN A 180 -19.24 14.22 12.22
C ASN A 180 -20.16 15.09 13.10
N LEU A 181 -21.18 14.50 13.73
CA LEU A 181 -22.05 15.21 14.68
C LEU A 181 -21.28 15.62 15.95
N VAL A 182 -20.50 14.70 16.53
CA VAL A 182 -19.63 15.00 17.70
C VAL A 182 -18.63 16.10 17.34
N ASP A 183 -17.98 15.99 16.19
CA ASP A 183 -16.99 16.95 15.73
C ASP A 183 -17.58 18.37 15.59
N ARG A 184 -18.78 18.45 15.04
CA ARG A 184 -19.45 19.72 14.77
C ARG A 184 -20.08 20.37 16.01
N PHE A 185 -20.72 19.56 16.88
CA PHE A 185 -21.58 20.06 17.95
C PHE A 185 -21.03 19.88 19.36
N MET A 186 -20.04 18.98 19.56
CA MET A 186 -19.51 18.68 20.90
C MET A 186 -18.07 19.21 21.12
N GLY A 187 -17.62 20.12 20.26
CA GLY A 187 -16.31 20.75 20.42
C GLY A 187 -15.14 19.90 19.93
N GLY A 188 -15.36 19.16 18.84
CA GLY A 188 -14.34 18.33 18.21
C GLY A 188 -14.44 16.86 18.60
N SER A 189 -13.95 15.99 17.73
CA SER A 189 -13.96 14.53 17.90
C SER A 189 -12.62 13.98 18.37
N GLY A 190 -11.59 14.82 18.45
CA GLY A 190 -10.23 14.45 18.84
C GLY A 190 -9.68 15.28 19.98
N SER A 191 -8.55 14.85 20.55
CA SER A 191 -7.81 15.62 21.54
C SER A 191 -6.30 15.39 21.42
N ALA A 192 -5.55 16.43 21.75
CA ALA A 192 -4.11 16.35 21.99
C ALA A 192 -3.81 16.88 23.41
N GLU A 193 -2.76 16.34 23.99
CA GLU A 193 -2.33 16.72 25.33
C GLU A 193 -0.94 17.35 25.26
N ILE A 194 -0.79 18.54 25.84
CA ILE A 194 0.52 19.18 25.98
C ILE A 194 0.95 19.03 27.44
N LEU A 195 1.99 18.25 27.66
CA LEU A 195 2.55 18.00 28.99
C LEU A 195 3.63 19.02 29.28
N VAL A 196 3.50 19.71 30.41
CA VAL A 196 4.49 20.63 30.95
C VAL A 196 5.07 20.02 32.23
N ASN A 197 6.29 19.51 32.13
CA ASN A 197 7.01 18.89 33.25
C ASN A 197 8.10 19.83 33.74
N THR A 198 7.94 20.39 34.93
CA THR A 198 8.91 21.30 35.56
C THR A 198 10.11 20.53 36.15
N GLY A 199 9.93 19.25 36.47
CA GLY A 199 10.93 18.41 37.13
C GLY A 199 11.21 18.80 38.59
N LYS A 200 10.35 19.68 39.18
CA LYS A 200 10.48 20.20 40.54
C LYS A 200 9.12 20.12 41.25
N ILE A 201 9.11 19.67 42.51
CA ILE A 201 7.93 19.68 43.35
C ILE A 201 7.43 21.13 43.48
N ASP A 202 6.10 21.31 43.40
CA ASP A 202 5.42 22.60 43.40
C ASP A 202 5.82 23.56 42.24
N GLY A 203 6.51 23.09 41.24
CA GLY A 203 6.96 23.92 40.12
C GLY A 203 5.83 24.57 39.32
N LEU A 204 4.63 23.96 39.29
CA LEU A 204 3.44 24.54 38.65
C LEU A 204 2.70 25.57 39.53
N LYS A 205 3.15 25.82 40.75
CA LYS A 205 2.67 26.91 41.58
C LYS A 205 3.44 28.22 41.35
N ASP A 206 4.42 28.21 40.45
CA ASP A 206 5.11 29.43 40.00
C ASP A 206 4.24 30.15 38.95
N PRO A 207 3.82 31.41 39.21
CA PRO A 207 3.02 32.20 38.26
C PRO A 207 3.65 32.30 36.87
N ARG A 208 5.00 32.35 36.78
CA ARG A 208 5.72 32.44 35.52
C ARG A 208 5.50 31.22 34.63
N ILE A 209 5.42 30.00 35.23
CA ILE A 209 5.13 28.75 34.51
C ILE A 209 3.67 28.74 34.04
N LEU A 210 2.72 29.15 34.89
CA LEU A 210 1.31 29.21 34.50
C LEU A 210 1.05 30.27 33.43
N ASN A 211 1.72 31.43 33.48
CA ASN A 211 1.64 32.43 32.42
C ASN A 211 2.21 31.90 31.09
N ALA A 212 3.31 31.15 31.11
CA ALA A 212 3.84 30.53 29.92
C ALA A 212 2.89 29.43 29.37
N MET A 213 2.17 28.71 30.22
CA MET A 213 1.13 27.76 29.81
C MET A 213 -0.10 28.50 29.24
N ASP A 214 -0.47 29.66 29.77
CA ASP A 214 -1.55 30.47 29.22
C ASP A 214 -1.23 31.01 27.85
N ASP A 215 -0.03 31.57 27.69
CA ASP A 215 0.47 32.03 26.38
C ASP A 215 0.45 30.89 25.33
N LEU A 216 0.81 29.67 25.75
CA LEU A 216 0.75 28.50 24.89
C LEU A 216 -0.69 28.13 24.50
N GLN A 217 -1.65 28.21 25.43
CA GLN A 217 -3.08 28.02 25.15
C GLN A 217 -3.61 29.07 24.16
N ILE A 218 -3.25 30.33 24.36
CA ILE A 218 -3.61 31.45 23.48
C ILE A 218 -3.00 31.25 22.09
N PHE A 219 -1.71 30.87 22.02
CA PHE A 219 -1.04 30.59 20.78
C PHE A 219 -1.75 29.48 19.98
N VAL A 220 -2.02 28.34 20.62
CA VAL A 220 -2.65 27.19 19.95
C VAL A 220 -4.05 27.55 19.43
N LYS A 221 -4.83 28.32 20.17
CA LYS A 221 -6.16 28.75 19.77
C LYS A 221 -6.13 29.76 18.62
N ASN A 222 -5.21 30.73 18.65
CA ASN A 222 -5.12 31.79 17.64
C ASN A 222 -4.47 31.30 16.33
N GLU A 223 -3.53 30.39 16.44
CA GLU A 223 -2.78 29.88 15.27
C GLU A 223 -3.58 28.83 14.50
N PHE A 224 -4.41 28.04 15.20
CA PHE A 224 -5.21 26.97 14.61
C PHE A 224 -6.71 27.11 14.93
N PRO A 225 -7.36 28.24 14.58
CA PRO A 225 -8.75 28.53 14.98
C PRO A 225 -9.76 27.58 14.31
N HIS A 226 -9.42 27.02 13.17
CA HIS A 226 -10.26 26.05 12.45
C HIS A 226 -10.15 24.63 13.03
N LEU A 227 -9.05 24.33 13.72
CA LEU A 227 -8.75 22.99 14.26
C LEU A 227 -9.04 22.93 15.77
N VAL A 228 -8.63 23.95 16.53
CA VAL A 228 -8.72 23.98 17.98
C VAL A 228 -10.05 24.60 18.43
N THR A 229 -10.85 23.81 19.14
CA THR A 229 -12.16 24.27 19.64
C THR A 229 -12.06 24.78 21.06
N LYS A 230 -11.32 24.10 21.91
CA LYS A 230 -11.14 24.44 23.34
C LYS A 230 -9.80 23.94 23.85
N SER A 231 -9.18 24.70 24.72
CA SER A 231 -8.07 24.26 25.57
C SER A 231 -8.40 24.41 27.05
N THR A 232 -7.95 23.47 27.86
CA THR A 232 -8.22 23.45 29.30
C THR A 232 -6.99 22.95 30.05
N SER A 233 -6.62 23.65 31.11
CA SER A 233 -5.48 23.28 31.96
C SER A 233 -5.67 23.82 33.40
N LEU A 234 -4.65 23.64 34.24
CA LEU A 234 -4.58 24.24 35.57
C LEU A 234 -4.71 25.77 35.51
N VAL A 235 -4.31 26.40 34.41
CA VAL A 235 -4.43 27.85 34.18
C VAL A 235 -5.89 28.32 34.28
N ASN A 236 -6.80 27.64 33.58
CA ASN A 236 -8.22 27.98 33.58
C ASN A 236 -8.80 27.87 34.99
N ILE A 237 -8.43 26.79 35.71
CA ILE A 237 -8.85 26.58 37.09
C ILE A 237 -8.33 27.71 38.01
N SER A 238 -7.06 28.09 37.85
CA SER A 238 -6.46 29.18 38.63
C SER A 238 -7.21 30.50 38.41
N LYS A 239 -7.49 30.85 37.14
CA LYS A 239 -8.22 32.06 36.78
C LYS A 239 -9.67 32.05 37.30
N ASP A 240 -10.39 30.93 37.08
CA ASP A 240 -11.78 30.78 37.56
C ASP A 240 -11.87 30.83 39.08
N SER A 241 -10.96 30.16 39.79
CA SER A 241 -10.95 30.16 41.26
C SER A 241 -10.56 31.52 41.80
N PHE A 242 -9.59 32.22 41.20
CA PHE A 242 -9.21 33.56 41.63
C PHE A 242 -10.33 34.59 41.41
N LYS A 243 -11.02 34.51 40.25
CA LYS A 243 -12.23 35.33 40.00
C LYS A 243 -13.33 35.06 41.04
N ALA A 244 -13.58 33.77 41.35
CA ALA A 244 -14.59 33.40 42.33
C ALA A 244 -14.28 33.92 43.74
N LEU A 245 -13.00 33.93 44.16
CA LEU A 245 -12.54 34.48 45.43
C LEU A 245 -12.65 36.02 45.51
N ASN A 246 -12.71 36.69 44.35
CA ASN A 246 -12.87 38.12 44.23
C ASN A 246 -14.30 38.50 43.76
N GLU A 247 -15.31 37.92 44.39
CA GLU A 247 -16.73 38.24 44.19
C GLU A 247 -17.22 38.07 42.73
N GLY A 248 -16.50 37.27 41.92
CA GLY A 248 -16.88 36.99 40.53
C GLY A 248 -16.58 38.13 39.54
N GLN A 249 -15.76 39.10 39.91
CA GLN A 249 -15.39 40.21 39.04
C GLN A 249 -14.61 39.71 37.79
N ASP A 250 -15.04 40.13 36.60
CA ASP A 250 -14.41 39.71 35.33
C ASP A 250 -12.95 40.16 35.17
N SER A 251 -12.60 41.31 35.77
CA SER A 251 -11.22 41.83 35.82
C SER A 251 -10.26 40.92 36.60
N MET A 252 -10.79 40.06 37.46
CA MET A 252 -10.02 39.10 38.27
C MET A 252 -9.89 37.71 37.59
N TYR A 253 -10.27 37.58 36.34
CA TYR A 253 -10.00 36.37 35.53
C TYR A 253 -8.55 36.36 35.03
N VAL A 254 -7.62 36.35 35.96
CA VAL A 254 -6.16 36.41 35.74
C VAL A 254 -5.43 35.40 36.63
N ILE A 255 -4.20 35.08 36.30
CA ILE A 255 -3.30 34.31 37.16
C ILE A 255 -2.77 35.26 38.23
N PRO A 256 -2.89 34.94 39.55
CA PRO A 256 -2.29 35.76 40.58
C PRO A 256 -0.76 35.85 40.43
N ASP A 257 -0.21 37.06 40.49
CA ASP A 257 1.25 37.27 40.40
C ASP A 257 1.99 36.84 41.67
N ASP A 258 1.34 36.90 42.84
CA ASP A 258 1.91 36.46 44.11
C ASP A 258 1.83 34.92 44.22
N PRO A 259 2.97 34.22 44.41
CA PRO A 259 2.98 32.78 44.56
C PRO A 259 2.17 32.24 45.74
N GLY A 260 2.07 33.02 46.85
CA GLY A 260 1.30 32.63 48.02
C GLY A 260 -0.20 32.68 47.77
N ILE A 261 -0.69 33.72 47.08
CA ILE A 261 -2.08 33.84 46.66
C ILE A 261 -2.43 32.72 45.70
N LEU A 262 -1.58 32.45 44.71
CA LEU A 262 -1.74 31.35 43.76
C LEU A 262 -1.80 30.00 44.47
N ALA A 263 -0.89 29.72 45.39
CA ALA A 263 -0.87 28.48 46.16
C ALA A 263 -2.14 28.28 46.97
N ASN A 264 -2.66 29.36 47.64
CA ASN A 264 -3.92 29.31 48.37
C ASN A 264 -5.13 29.08 47.45
N THR A 265 -5.17 29.72 46.28
CA THR A 265 -6.23 29.55 45.30
C THR A 265 -6.28 28.10 44.82
N LEU A 266 -5.13 27.50 44.50
CA LEU A 266 -5.02 26.11 44.08
C LEU A 266 -5.32 25.11 45.21
N PHE A 267 -4.97 25.46 46.48
CA PHE A 267 -5.30 24.64 47.63
C PHE A 267 -6.81 24.56 47.86
N MET A 268 -7.53 25.69 47.76
CA MET A 268 -9.00 25.71 47.88
C MET A 268 -9.66 24.84 46.78
N PHE A 269 -9.20 24.95 45.54
CA PHE A 269 -9.71 24.08 44.45
C PHE A 269 -9.41 22.61 44.73
N ASN A 270 -8.21 22.27 45.18
CA ASN A 270 -7.83 20.88 45.48
C ASN A 270 -8.75 20.26 46.53
N ASN A 271 -9.13 21.03 47.57
CA ASN A 271 -10.03 20.56 48.62
C ASN A 271 -11.48 20.42 48.13
N ALA A 272 -11.92 21.32 47.25
CA ALA A 272 -13.26 21.27 46.68
C ALA A 272 -13.44 20.15 45.65
N ASN A 273 -12.44 19.92 44.80
CA ASN A 273 -12.55 18.93 43.71
C ASN A 273 -11.22 18.22 43.39
N PRO A 274 -10.75 17.32 44.28
CA PRO A 274 -9.47 16.66 44.12
C PRO A 274 -9.40 15.71 42.86
N LYS A 275 -10.55 15.19 42.41
CA LYS A 275 -10.61 14.32 41.22
C LYS A 275 -10.34 15.13 39.95
N GLU A 276 -10.93 16.32 39.81
CA GLU A 276 -10.71 17.15 38.61
C GLU A 276 -9.29 17.72 38.59
N ARG A 277 -8.74 18.09 39.75
CA ARG A 277 -7.34 18.50 39.85
C ARG A 277 -6.39 17.42 39.33
N ARG A 278 -6.55 16.16 39.76
CA ARG A 278 -5.69 15.02 39.33
C ARG A 278 -5.75 14.73 37.83
N ARG A 279 -6.80 15.20 37.15
CA ARG A 279 -6.88 15.12 35.68
C ARG A 279 -5.98 16.11 34.99
N MET A 280 -5.55 17.19 35.64
CA MET A 280 -4.82 18.31 35.04
C MET A 280 -3.39 18.43 35.55
N VAL A 281 -3.12 17.96 36.78
CA VAL A 281 -1.83 18.11 37.45
C VAL A 281 -1.58 16.95 38.40
N THR A 282 -0.30 16.55 38.55
CA THR A 282 0.13 15.57 39.54
C THR A 282 -0.04 16.07 40.98
N ASP A 283 -0.07 15.17 41.96
CA ASP A 283 -0.27 15.53 43.37
C ASP A 283 0.84 16.43 43.90
N ASP A 284 2.06 16.29 43.38
CA ASP A 284 3.24 17.09 43.72
C ASP A 284 3.40 18.38 42.88
N TYR A 285 2.44 18.71 42.02
CA TYR A 285 2.47 19.86 41.13
C TYR A 285 3.76 19.98 40.26
N SER A 286 4.42 18.87 39.96
CA SER A 286 5.61 18.84 39.10
C SER A 286 5.28 18.75 37.64
N LEU A 287 4.16 18.08 37.29
CA LEU A 287 3.71 17.81 35.93
C LEU A 287 2.26 18.27 35.76
N GLY A 288 2.03 19.12 34.76
CA GLY A 288 0.70 19.56 34.35
C GLY A 288 0.44 19.23 32.89
N ARG A 289 -0.84 19.22 32.53
CA ARG A 289 -1.26 19.07 31.16
C ARG A 289 -2.18 20.18 30.68
N ILE A 290 -2.07 20.52 29.42
CA ILE A 290 -3.03 21.32 28.69
C ILE A 290 -3.75 20.34 27.75
N SER A 291 -5.03 20.12 27.94
CA SER A 291 -5.88 19.32 27.06
C SER A 291 -6.45 20.22 25.98
N VAL A 292 -6.21 19.86 24.74
CA VAL A 292 -6.65 20.61 23.55
C VAL A 292 -7.66 19.77 22.78
N ASN A 293 -8.90 20.22 22.71
CA ASN A 293 -9.94 19.59 21.91
C ASN A 293 -9.79 20.01 20.45
N LEU A 294 -9.80 19.02 19.54
CA LEU A 294 -9.51 19.21 18.13
C LEU A 294 -10.68 18.73 17.27
N ARG A 295 -10.95 19.49 16.22
CA ARG A 295 -11.78 19.01 15.11
C ARG A 295 -11.05 17.95 14.32
N ASN A 296 -11.83 17.13 13.65
CA ASN A 296 -11.28 16.11 12.76
C ASN A 296 -10.50 16.73 11.61
N SER A 297 -9.27 16.29 11.43
CA SER A 297 -8.40 16.64 10.30
C SER A 297 -7.47 15.50 9.93
N GLY A 298 -6.61 15.72 8.95
CA GLY A 298 -5.59 14.78 8.53
C GLY A 298 -4.35 14.79 9.44
N SER A 299 -3.59 13.72 9.38
CA SER A 299 -2.34 13.57 10.14
C SER A 299 -1.29 14.62 9.81
N GLN A 300 -1.27 15.10 8.56
CA GLN A 300 -0.34 16.14 8.12
C GLN A 300 -0.58 17.46 8.84
N GLU A 301 -1.84 17.87 9.01
CA GLU A 301 -2.20 19.10 9.72
C GLU A 301 -1.91 19.01 11.22
N TYR A 302 -2.18 17.84 11.81
CA TYR A 302 -1.81 17.59 13.21
C TYR A 302 -0.29 17.63 13.44
N ASN A 303 0.50 17.11 12.51
CA ASN A 303 1.96 17.15 12.59
C ASN A 303 2.50 18.58 12.49
N ASP A 304 1.94 19.42 11.59
CA ASP A 304 2.29 20.84 11.51
C ASP A 304 1.96 21.56 12.83
N MET A 305 0.77 21.33 13.36
CA MET A 305 0.37 21.87 14.66
C MET A 305 1.35 21.45 15.77
N ILE A 306 1.68 20.17 15.87
CA ILE A 306 2.61 19.65 16.89
C ILE A 306 3.98 20.30 16.74
N PHE A 307 4.49 20.41 15.54
CA PHE A 307 5.79 21.04 15.26
C PHE A 307 5.82 22.52 15.67
N ARG A 308 4.77 23.26 15.34
CA ARG A 308 4.66 24.69 15.68
C ARG A 308 4.46 24.90 17.19
N ILE A 309 3.73 24.01 17.87
CA ILE A 309 3.61 24.02 19.34
C ILE A 309 4.99 23.80 19.98
N HIS A 310 5.77 22.84 19.53
CA HIS A 310 7.12 22.61 20.06
C HIS A 310 8.02 23.83 19.88
N ASN A 311 8.03 24.42 18.70
CA ASN A 311 8.83 25.62 18.42
C ASN A 311 8.42 26.83 19.26
N PHE A 312 7.13 27.03 19.50
CA PHE A 312 6.64 28.07 20.38
C PHE A 312 7.04 27.80 21.84
N ALA A 313 6.82 26.57 22.31
CA ALA A 313 7.14 26.18 23.67
C ALA A 313 8.65 26.31 23.95
N ASP A 314 9.52 25.87 23.05
CA ASP A 314 10.97 25.99 23.23
C ASP A 314 11.42 27.44 23.38
N ARG A 315 10.82 28.39 22.66
CA ARG A 315 11.11 29.82 22.77
C ARG A 315 10.52 30.40 24.05
N ARG A 316 9.24 30.14 24.34
CA ARG A 316 8.52 30.77 25.48
C ARG A 316 9.01 30.28 26.85
N PHE A 317 9.42 29.00 26.93
CA PHE A 317 9.93 28.42 28.17
C PHE A 317 11.47 28.49 28.27
N ALA A 318 12.18 29.11 27.32
CA ALA A 318 13.66 29.14 27.30
C ALA A 318 14.23 29.81 28.56
N GLU A 319 13.71 30.98 28.94
CA GLU A 319 14.18 31.74 30.10
C GLU A 319 13.95 31.00 31.43
N LEU A 320 12.87 30.20 31.50
CA LEU A 320 12.52 29.43 32.68
C LEU A 320 13.41 28.19 32.88
N LYS A 321 14.16 27.76 31.86
CA LYS A 321 15.08 26.61 31.96
C LYS A 321 16.25 26.87 32.91
N SER A 322 16.59 28.16 33.21
CA SER A 322 17.59 28.49 34.21
C SER A 322 17.18 28.07 35.63
N ASP A 323 15.92 28.30 35.98
CA ASP A 323 15.35 27.97 37.29
C ASP A 323 14.80 26.53 37.37
N TYR A 324 14.48 26.00 36.21
CA TYR A 324 13.93 24.64 35.97
C TYR A 324 14.73 23.85 34.93
N PRO A 325 15.94 23.36 35.26
CA PRO A 325 16.81 22.67 34.29
C PRO A 325 16.21 21.41 33.68
N LYS A 326 15.22 20.82 34.36
CA LYS A 326 14.50 19.61 33.87
C LYS A 326 13.17 19.94 33.18
N LEU A 327 12.90 21.24 32.94
CA LEU A 327 11.68 21.68 32.27
C LEU A 327 11.58 21.11 30.85
N LYS A 328 10.49 20.40 30.59
CA LYS A 328 10.20 19.80 29.29
C LYS A 328 8.74 20.01 28.94
N VAL A 329 8.50 20.46 27.71
CA VAL A 329 7.16 20.52 27.11
C VAL A 329 7.08 19.48 26.01
N ARG A 330 6.02 18.65 26.04
CA ARG A 330 5.82 17.59 25.03
C ARG A 330 4.36 17.52 24.63
N VAL A 331 4.12 17.43 23.33
CA VAL A 331 2.79 17.11 22.81
C VAL A 331 2.65 15.59 22.78
N THR A 332 1.53 15.09 23.28
CA THR A 332 1.19 13.66 23.36
C THR A 332 -0.32 13.46 23.20
N GLY A 333 -0.81 12.29 23.51
CA GLY A 333 -2.21 11.93 23.33
C GLY A 333 -2.43 11.07 22.09
N THR A 334 -3.63 10.52 21.96
CA THR A 334 -3.94 9.54 20.92
C THR A 334 -3.70 10.09 19.51
N LEU A 335 -4.12 11.33 19.24
CA LEU A 335 -3.92 11.94 17.91
C LEU A 335 -2.44 12.19 17.60
N ALA A 336 -1.66 12.69 18.57
CA ALA A 336 -0.24 12.91 18.37
C ALA A 336 0.51 11.60 18.10
N MET A 337 0.16 10.53 18.82
CA MET A 337 0.74 9.20 18.59
C MET A 337 0.38 8.66 17.19
N LEU A 338 -0.90 8.75 16.81
CA LEU A 338 -1.38 8.26 15.52
C LEU A 338 -0.75 9.04 14.35
N SER A 339 -0.64 10.35 14.48
CA SER A 339 -0.03 11.21 13.46
C SER A 339 1.45 10.87 13.26
N GLN A 340 2.23 10.72 14.34
CA GLN A 340 3.64 10.32 14.25
C GLN A 340 3.82 8.89 13.71
N MET A 341 2.91 7.97 14.09
CA MET A 341 2.92 6.62 13.51
C MET A 341 2.73 6.64 12.00
N THR A 342 1.83 7.46 11.48
CA THR A 342 1.54 7.53 10.04
C THR A 342 2.79 7.91 9.23
N ASP A 343 3.54 8.92 9.66
CA ASP A 343 4.78 9.33 9.00
C ASP A 343 5.84 8.21 9.02
N TYR A 344 5.98 7.57 10.17
CA TYR A 344 6.93 6.48 10.33
C TYR A 344 6.59 5.25 9.47
N ILE A 345 5.28 4.93 9.38
CA ILE A 345 4.76 3.86 8.52
C ILE A 345 5.08 4.16 7.06
N SER A 346 4.75 5.36 6.60
CA SER A 346 4.90 5.75 5.20
C SER A 346 6.34 5.63 4.72
N TRP A 347 7.30 6.13 5.48
CA TRP A 347 8.72 5.99 5.17
C TRP A 347 9.22 4.54 5.22
N SER A 348 8.70 3.74 6.15
CA SER A 348 9.04 2.32 6.25
C SER A 348 8.51 1.55 5.05
N GLN A 349 7.32 1.89 4.55
CA GLN A 349 6.74 1.28 3.33
C GLN A 349 7.54 1.64 2.08
N VAL A 350 7.96 2.90 1.92
CA VAL A 350 8.81 3.30 0.79
C VAL A 350 10.11 2.49 0.77
N ARG A 351 10.74 2.28 1.94
CA ARG A 351 11.94 1.44 2.05
C ARG A 351 11.67 -0.03 1.74
N SER A 352 10.56 -0.58 2.26
CA SER A 352 10.12 -1.96 2.00
C SER A 352 9.88 -2.20 0.51
N PHE A 353 9.13 -1.31 -0.13
CA PHE A 353 8.86 -1.35 -1.56
C PHE A 353 10.16 -1.23 -2.37
N GLY A 354 11.04 -0.28 -2.05
CA GLY A 354 12.32 -0.11 -2.73
C GLY A 354 13.20 -1.37 -2.64
N LEU A 355 13.25 -2.02 -1.47
CA LEU A 355 13.98 -3.28 -1.31
C LEU A 355 13.35 -4.40 -2.15
N ALA A 356 12.02 -4.55 -2.11
CA ALA A 356 11.32 -5.55 -2.92
C ALA A 356 11.63 -5.36 -4.41
N LEU A 357 11.56 -4.13 -4.90
CA LEU A 357 11.86 -3.79 -6.29
C LEU A 357 13.31 -4.17 -6.65
N ILE A 358 14.29 -3.85 -5.81
CA ILE A 358 15.70 -4.19 -6.02
C ILE A 358 15.89 -5.71 -6.07
N VAL A 359 15.35 -6.45 -5.10
CA VAL A 359 15.53 -7.90 -5.00
C VAL A 359 14.86 -8.61 -6.19
N ILE A 360 13.64 -8.21 -6.56
CA ILE A 360 12.93 -8.75 -7.72
C ILE A 360 13.68 -8.43 -9.01
N SER A 361 14.21 -7.21 -9.15
CA SER A 361 15.02 -6.81 -10.30
C SER A 361 16.28 -7.67 -10.45
N LEU A 362 17.00 -7.91 -9.35
CA LEU A 362 18.17 -8.78 -9.34
C LEU A 362 17.80 -10.23 -9.70
N LEU A 363 16.68 -10.72 -9.18
CA LEU A 363 16.19 -12.06 -9.51
C LEU A 363 15.87 -12.19 -10.99
N LEU A 364 15.18 -11.22 -11.60
CA LEU A 364 14.88 -11.22 -13.03
C LEU A 364 16.17 -11.19 -13.89
N LEU A 365 17.17 -10.40 -13.50
CA LEU A 365 18.47 -10.37 -14.18
C LEU A 365 19.17 -11.72 -14.11
N LEU A 366 19.15 -12.39 -12.97
CA LEU A 366 19.74 -13.72 -12.76
C LEU A 366 19.03 -14.81 -13.58
N VAL A 367 17.69 -14.83 -13.50
CA VAL A 367 16.85 -15.86 -14.17
C VAL A 367 17.00 -15.82 -15.69
N PHE A 368 16.95 -14.63 -16.26
CA PHE A 368 17.05 -14.50 -17.72
C PHE A 368 18.49 -14.53 -18.24
N SER A 369 19.50 -14.46 -17.35
CA SER A 369 20.93 -14.48 -17.70
C SER A 369 21.27 -13.55 -18.87
N SER A 370 20.51 -12.45 -19.01
CA SER A 370 20.63 -11.46 -20.08
C SER A 370 20.26 -10.10 -19.52
N TYR A 371 21.24 -9.18 -19.49
CA TYR A 371 21.03 -7.82 -19.03
C TYR A 371 19.88 -7.12 -19.79
N ARG A 372 19.81 -7.33 -21.11
CA ARG A 372 18.74 -6.75 -21.96
C ARG A 372 17.36 -7.30 -21.59
N ALA A 373 17.26 -8.61 -21.42
CA ALA A 373 15.99 -9.24 -21.06
C ALA A 373 15.53 -8.81 -19.66
N GLY A 374 16.43 -8.77 -18.68
CA GLY A 374 16.12 -8.32 -17.33
C GLY A 374 15.69 -6.85 -17.29
N MET A 375 16.40 -5.94 -17.99
CA MET A 375 16.01 -4.53 -18.07
C MET A 375 14.67 -4.33 -18.78
N VAL A 376 14.40 -5.08 -19.84
CA VAL A 376 13.12 -5.05 -20.56
C VAL A 376 11.98 -5.56 -19.67
N ALA A 377 12.25 -6.56 -18.83
CA ALA A 377 11.27 -7.08 -17.88
C ALA A 377 10.88 -6.07 -16.79
N LEU A 378 11.78 -5.15 -16.39
CA LEU A 378 11.51 -4.22 -15.30
C LEU A 378 10.45 -3.16 -15.62
N LEU A 379 10.48 -2.63 -16.85
CA LEU A 379 9.61 -1.49 -17.22
C LEU A 379 8.12 -1.82 -17.16
N PRO A 380 7.64 -2.97 -17.69
CA PRO A 380 6.25 -3.37 -17.53
C PRO A 380 5.82 -3.49 -16.06
N ASN A 381 6.72 -3.91 -15.17
CA ASN A 381 6.43 -4.10 -13.75
C ASN A 381 6.44 -2.80 -12.92
N ILE A 382 7.18 -1.77 -13.37
CA ILE A 382 7.15 -0.45 -12.73
C ILE A 382 5.90 0.33 -13.16
N PHE A 383 5.41 0.13 -14.38
CA PHE A 383 4.30 0.90 -14.95
C PHE A 383 2.99 0.83 -14.13
N PRO A 384 2.53 -0.33 -13.62
CA PRO A 384 1.36 -0.41 -12.75
C PRO A 384 1.52 0.42 -11.48
N VAL A 385 2.70 0.42 -10.89
CA VAL A 385 2.99 1.21 -9.67
C VAL A 385 2.94 2.71 -9.96
N LEU A 386 3.53 3.15 -11.08
CA LEU A 386 3.40 4.54 -11.54
C LEU A 386 1.94 4.90 -11.78
N THR A 387 1.15 3.97 -12.32
CA THR A 387 -0.28 4.19 -12.57
C THR A 387 -1.05 4.41 -11.28
N ILE A 388 -0.84 3.56 -10.26
CA ILE A 388 -1.52 3.69 -8.97
C ILE A 388 -1.23 5.05 -8.34
N PHE A 389 0.05 5.36 -8.13
CA PHE A 389 0.42 6.59 -7.45
C PHE A 389 0.10 7.84 -8.29
N GLY A 390 0.22 7.75 -9.63
CA GLY A 390 -0.18 8.83 -10.52
C GLY A 390 -1.67 9.15 -10.43
N ILE A 391 -2.52 8.12 -10.48
CA ILE A 391 -3.98 8.26 -10.35
C ILE A 391 -4.35 8.77 -8.96
N MET A 392 -3.73 8.25 -7.88
CA MET A 392 -3.96 8.75 -6.53
C MET A 392 -3.68 10.24 -6.43
N GLY A 393 -2.58 10.72 -7.02
CA GLY A 393 -2.25 12.14 -7.01
C GLY A 393 -3.24 13.02 -7.79
N TYR A 394 -3.78 12.53 -8.92
CA TYR A 394 -4.80 13.27 -9.70
C TYR A 394 -6.18 13.25 -9.06
N LEU A 395 -6.55 12.16 -8.38
CA LEU A 395 -7.84 12.02 -7.71
C LEU A 395 -7.80 12.50 -6.25
N GLU A 396 -6.68 13.07 -5.80
CA GLU A 396 -6.47 13.53 -4.43
C GLU A 396 -6.70 12.42 -3.37
N ILE A 397 -6.46 11.17 -3.77
CA ILE A 397 -6.51 10.03 -2.85
C ILE A 397 -5.22 10.04 -2.04
N SER A 398 -5.32 10.26 -0.74
CA SER A 398 -4.16 10.28 0.15
C SER A 398 -3.52 8.90 0.27
N LEU A 399 -2.21 8.90 0.44
CA LEU A 399 -1.45 7.71 0.78
C LEU A 399 -1.62 7.46 2.28
N ASP A 400 -2.45 6.49 2.60
CA ASP A 400 -2.73 6.03 3.97
C ASP A 400 -2.15 4.63 4.22
N THR A 401 -2.35 4.10 5.42
CA THR A 401 -1.84 2.79 5.83
C THR A 401 -2.30 1.64 4.92
N ASP A 402 -3.52 1.72 4.37
CA ASP A 402 -4.09 0.66 3.54
C ASP A 402 -3.62 0.76 2.10
N THR A 403 -3.62 1.96 1.52
CA THR A 403 -3.19 2.20 0.14
C THR A 403 -1.68 1.99 -0.03
N LEU A 404 -0.89 2.18 1.03
CA LEU A 404 0.55 1.86 1.04
C LEU A 404 0.86 0.39 0.76
N LEU A 405 -0.04 -0.54 1.14
CA LEU A 405 0.12 -1.97 0.88
C LEU A 405 -0.02 -2.34 -0.61
N VAL A 406 -0.66 -1.49 -1.42
CA VAL A 406 -0.92 -1.79 -2.83
C VAL A 406 0.37 -2.02 -3.60
N ALA A 407 1.39 -1.16 -3.42
CA ALA A 407 2.61 -1.21 -4.21
C ALA A 407 3.44 -2.50 -4.02
N PRO A 408 3.78 -2.95 -2.79
CA PRO A 408 4.51 -4.19 -2.59
C PRO A 408 3.75 -5.44 -3.08
N ILE A 409 2.43 -5.44 -2.90
CA ILE A 409 1.58 -6.56 -3.34
C ILE A 409 1.50 -6.58 -4.86
N THR A 410 1.25 -5.42 -5.47
CA THR A 410 1.13 -5.30 -6.92
C THR A 410 2.41 -5.73 -7.62
N ILE A 411 3.60 -5.26 -7.17
CA ILE A 411 4.84 -5.63 -7.83
C ILE A 411 5.14 -7.12 -7.71
N GLY A 412 4.81 -7.73 -6.55
CA GLY A 412 4.98 -9.16 -6.34
C GLY A 412 4.12 -10.01 -7.28
N ILE A 413 2.92 -9.54 -7.64
CA ILE A 413 1.97 -10.25 -8.49
C ILE A 413 2.12 -9.85 -9.97
N ALA A 414 2.37 -8.58 -10.28
CA ALA A 414 2.51 -8.12 -11.68
C ALA A 414 3.70 -8.78 -12.39
N VAL A 415 4.77 -9.08 -11.66
CA VAL A 415 5.96 -9.78 -12.19
C VAL A 415 5.63 -11.20 -12.69
N ASP A 416 4.56 -11.81 -12.19
CA ASP A 416 4.11 -13.16 -12.56
C ASP A 416 3.86 -13.27 -14.08
N ASP A 417 2.99 -12.43 -14.62
CA ASP A 417 2.65 -12.43 -16.04
C ASP A 417 3.90 -12.16 -16.93
N THR A 418 4.77 -11.24 -16.50
CA THR A 418 6.05 -10.95 -17.18
C THR A 418 6.98 -12.16 -17.21
N ILE A 419 7.12 -12.91 -16.09
CA ILE A 419 7.95 -14.12 -16.02
C ILE A 419 7.39 -15.20 -16.94
N HIS A 420 6.09 -15.44 -16.90
CA HIS A 420 5.44 -16.41 -17.77
C HIS A 420 5.62 -16.06 -19.26
N PHE A 421 5.43 -14.79 -19.63
CA PHE A 421 5.64 -14.33 -21.00
C PHE A 421 7.10 -14.53 -21.43
N LEU A 422 8.07 -14.01 -20.68
CA LEU A 422 9.48 -14.05 -21.06
C LEU A 422 10.06 -15.46 -21.04
N THR A 423 9.61 -16.35 -20.17
CA THR A 423 10.06 -17.74 -20.12
C THR A 423 9.64 -18.49 -21.39
N ASN A 424 8.38 -18.33 -21.83
CA ASN A 424 7.90 -18.90 -23.07
C ASN A 424 8.54 -18.23 -24.30
N TYR A 425 8.68 -16.92 -24.31
CA TYR A 425 9.37 -16.15 -25.34
C TYR A 425 10.83 -16.63 -25.51
N ARG A 426 11.55 -16.81 -24.39
CA ARG A 426 12.91 -17.37 -24.41
C ARG A 426 12.95 -18.75 -25.08
N ALA A 427 12.03 -19.65 -24.72
CA ALA A 427 11.97 -20.99 -25.30
C ALA A 427 11.72 -20.95 -26.80
N GLU A 428 10.80 -20.10 -27.27
CA GLU A 428 10.46 -20.03 -28.70
C GLU A 428 11.55 -19.32 -29.52
N VAL A 429 12.13 -18.22 -29.03
CA VAL A 429 13.24 -17.54 -29.74
C VAL A 429 14.50 -18.41 -29.80
N SER A 430 14.80 -19.16 -28.74
CA SER A 430 15.95 -20.07 -28.73
C SER A 430 15.82 -21.20 -29.77
N LYS A 431 14.59 -21.63 -30.11
CA LYS A 431 14.33 -22.66 -31.12
C LYS A 431 14.40 -22.12 -32.54
N HIS A 432 13.83 -20.94 -32.79
CA HIS A 432 13.58 -20.45 -34.16
C HIS A 432 14.50 -19.29 -34.56
N GLY A 433 15.16 -18.61 -33.60
CA GLY A 433 16.04 -17.47 -33.84
C GLY A 433 15.33 -16.20 -34.29
N ASN A 434 14.00 -16.23 -34.45
CA ASN A 434 13.19 -15.12 -34.96
C ASN A 434 12.34 -14.51 -33.83
N ILE A 435 12.63 -13.25 -33.46
CA ILE A 435 11.97 -12.53 -32.40
C ILE A 435 10.46 -12.37 -32.65
N LYS A 436 10.07 -11.97 -33.86
CA LYS A 436 8.67 -11.77 -34.24
C LYS A 436 7.87 -13.07 -34.14
N GLU A 437 8.41 -14.15 -34.63
CA GLU A 437 7.78 -15.46 -34.54
C GLU A 437 7.69 -15.94 -33.09
N GLY A 438 8.73 -15.70 -32.29
CA GLY A 438 8.73 -15.98 -30.87
C GLY A 438 7.62 -15.22 -30.12
N ILE A 439 7.41 -13.94 -30.41
CA ILE A 439 6.32 -13.15 -29.83
C ILE A 439 4.96 -13.74 -30.22
N ILE A 440 4.71 -14.00 -31.49
CA ILE A 440 3.44 -14.55 -32.00
C ILE A 440 3.11 -15.89 -31.32
N LYS A 441 4.08 -16.79 -31.20
CA LYS A 441 3.87 -18.08 -30.54
C LYS A 441 3.63 -17.94 -29.05
N THR A 442 4.37 -17.06 -28.39
CA THR A 442 4.15 -16.77 -26.97
C THR A 442 2.75 -16.22 -26.69
N PHE A 443 2.24 -15.31 -27.53
CA PHE A 443 0.87 -14.83 -27.42
C PHE A 443 -0.17 -15.94 -27.55
N ARG A 444 0.06 -16.91 -28.45
CA ARG A 444 -0.85 -18.04 -28.68
C ARG A 444 -0.86 -19.03 -27.51
N GLU A 445 0.29 -19.24 -26.87
CA GLU A 445 0.44 -20.24 -25.80
C GLU A 445 0.09 -19.66 -24.42
N THR A 446 0.56 -18.45 -24.11
CA THR A 446 0.46 -17.85 -22.76
C THR A 446 -0.48 -16.65 -22.66
N GLY A 447 -0.74 -15.95 -23.76
CA GLY A 447 -1.54 -14.73 -23.74
C GLY A 447 -2.93 -14.92 -23.16
N GLN A 448 -3.56 -16.07 -23.40
CA GLN A 448 -4.88 -16.37 -22.84
C GLN A 448 -4.81 -16.57 -21.32
N ALA A 449 -3.80 -17.27 -20.81
CA ALA A 449 -3.63 -17.48 -19.38
C ALA A 449 -3.39 -16.15 -18.65
N ILE A 450 -2.44 -15.33 -19.13
CA ILE A 450 -2.14 -13.99 -18.62
C ILE A 450 -3.40 -13.10 -18.59
N THR A 451 -4.21 -13.14 -19.66
CA THR A 451 -5.45 -12.35 -19.70
C THR A 451 -6.45 -12.82 -18.65
N PHE A 452 -6.62 -14.12 -18.48
CA PHE A 452 -7.55 -14.66 -17.48
C PHE A 452 -7.08 -14.38 -16.06
N THR A 453 -5.80 -14.57 -15.75
CA THR A 453 -5.26 -14.30 -14.40
C THR A 453 -5.43 -12.85 -14.02
N SER A 454 -5.05 -11.91 -14.89
CA SER A 454 -5.17 -10.48 -14.63
C SER A 454 -6.63 -10.02 -14.49
N ILE A 455 -7.58 -10.58 -15.29
CA ILE A 455 -9.02 -10.28 -15.16
C ILE A 455 -9.57 -10.84 -13.84
N ILE A 456 -9.25 -12.08 -13.51
CA ILE A 456 -9.70 -12.72 -12.27
C ILE A 456 -9.18 -11.95 -11.06
N LEU A 457 -7.90 -11.58 -11.07
CA LEU A 457 -7.30 -10.76 -10.00
C LEU A 457 -7.99 -9.39 -9.90
N SER A 458 -8.16 -8.68 -11.03
CA SER A 458 -8.80 -7.37 -11.04
C SER A 458 -10.22 -7.43 -10.48
N ILE A 459 -11.05 -8.37 -10.94
CA ILE A 459 -12.42 -8.55 -10.45
C ILE A 459 -12.41 -9.00 -8.99
N GLY A 460 -11.50 -9.90 -8.61
CA GLY A 460 -11.36 -10.37 -7.24
C GLY A 460 -11.07 -9.23 -6.26
N PHE A 461 -10.16 -8.33 -6.60
CA PHE A 461 -9.84 -7.18 -5.74
C PHE A 461 -10.98 -6.14 -5.69
N LEU A 462 -11.81 -6.03 -6.73
CA LEU A 462 -13.01 -5.19 -6.68
C LEU A 462 -14.05 -5.63 -5.64
N ILE A 463 -13.98 -6.85 -5.12
CA ILE A 463 -14.84 -7.31 -4.01
C ILE A 463 -14.64 -6.42 -2.76
N PHE A 464 -13.44 -5.87 -2.56
CA PHE A 464 -13.18 -4.93 -1.46
C PHE A 464 -14.00 -3.64 -1.54
N LEU A 465 -14.58 -3.30 -2.69
CA LEU A 465 -15.57 -2.20 -2.80
C LEU A 465 -16.79 -2.36 -1.89
N MET A 466 -17.13 -3.60 -1.52
CA MET A 466 -18.25 -3.89 -0.63
C MET A 466 -17.91 -3.63 0.85
N SER A 467 -16.66 -3.33 1.16
CA SER A 467 -16.22 -3.02 2.52
C SER A 467 -16.84 -1.71 3.02
N SER A 468 -17.17 -1.66 4.31
CA SER A 468 -17.49 -0.41 5.03
C SER A 468 -16.26 0.44 5.35
N HIS A 469 -15.05 -0.12 5.16
CA HIS A 469 -13.76 0.53 5.37
C HIS A 469 -13.29 1.18 4.08
N GLN A 470 -13.15 2.51 4.06
CA GLN A 470 -12.81 3.28 2.85
C GLN A 470 -11.41 2.93 2.33
N GLY A 471 -10.44 2.80 3.22
CA GLY A 471 -9.06 2.43 2.85
C GLY A 471 -9.01 1.08 2.13
N LEU A 472 -9.79 0.08 2.61
CA LEU A 472 -9.90 -1.22 1.95
C LEU A 472 -10.57 -1.13 0.58
N SER A 473 -11.58 -0.25 0.43
CA SER A 473 -12.19 0.02 -0.88
C SER A 473 -11.19 0.65 -1.84
N ASN A 474 -10.44 1.64 -1.40
CA ASN A 474 -9.39 2.28 -2.20
C ASN A 474 -8.28 1.27 -2.57
N PHE A 475 -7.86 0.44 -1.63
CA PHE A 475 -6.92 -0.66 -1.86
C PHE A 475 -7.40 -1.60 -2.96
N GLY A 476 -8.68 -2.00 -2.92
CA GLY A 476 -9.27 -2.88 -3.94
C GLY A 476 -9.31 -2.26 -5.33
N ILE A 477 -9.73 -0.99 -5.43
CA ILE A 477 -9.77 -0.25 -6.70
C ILE A 477 -8.36 -0.10 -7.28
N MET A 478 -7.43 0.39 -6.46
CA MET A 478 -6.06 0.63 -6.92
C MET A 478 -5.37 -0.65 -7.35
N SER A 479 -5.57 -1.75 -6.61
CA SER A 479 -5.05 -3.07 -6.99
C SER A 479 -5.67 -3.56 -8.30
N ALA A 480 -6.97 -3.42 -8.50
CA ALA A 480 -7.63 -3.81 -9.75
C ALA A 480 -7.11 -3.02 -10.96
N ILE A 481 -6.94 -1.70 -10.81
CA ILE A 481 -6.33 -0.83 -11.84
C ILE A 481 -4.88 -1.28 -12.13
N ALA A 482 -4.13 -1.61 -11.08
CA ALA A 482 -2.76 -2.08 -11.21
C ALA A 482 -2.65 -3.37 -12.03
N PHE A 483 -3.45 -4.38 -11.72
CA PHE A 483 -3.43 -5.64 -12.47
C PHE A 483 -3.90 -5.48 -13.91
N PHE A 484 -4.90 -4.62 -14.13
CA PHE A 484 -5.34 -4.31 -15.48
C PHE A 484 -4.27 -3.57 -16.29
N THR A 485 -3.56 -2.62 -15.68
CA THR A 485 -2.47 -1.89 -16.35
C THR A 485 -1.22 -2.76 -16.51
N ALA A 486 -0.96 -3.71 -15.60
CA ALA A 486 0.07 -4.74 -15.77
C ALA A 486 -0.22 -5.61 -16.99
N LEU A 487 -1.46 -6.09 -17.14
CA LEU A 487 -1.89 -6.83 -18.33
C LEU A 487 -1.62 -6.05 -19.62
N LEU A 488 -1.97 -4.75 -19.65
CA LEU A 488 -1.71 -3.92 -20.83
C LEU A 488 -0.20 -3.78 -21.11
N ALA A 489 0.59 -3.60 -20.05
CA ALA A 489 2.04 -3.51 -20.19
C ALA A 489 2.66 -4.82 -20.68
N ASP A 490 2.21 -5.97 -20.19
CA ASP A 490 2.72 -7.29 -20.62
C ASP A 490 2.26 -7.68 -22.04
N LEU A 491 1.07 -7.29 -22.47
CA LEU A 491 0.59 -7.58 -23.81
C LEU A 491 1.10 -6.60 -24.89
N PHE A 492 1.40 -5.34 -24.51
CA PHE A 492 1.78 -4.33 -25.50
C PHE A 492 3.22 -3.83 -25.31
N LEU A 493 3.59 -3.37 -24.13
CA LEU A 493 4.90 -2.77 -23.89
C LEU A 493 6.01 -3.82 -23.93
N LEU A 494 5.86 -4.94 -23.22
CA LEU A 494 6.87 -5.98 -23.12
C LEU A 494 7.29 -6.54 -24.49
N PRO A 495 6.36 -7.01 -25.37
CA PRO A 495 6.73 -7.53 -26.69
C PRO A 495 7.29 -6.44 -27.61
N SER A 496 6.77 -5.20 -27.52
CA SER A 496 7.32 -4.07 -28.29
C SER A 496 8.77 -3.78 -27.91
N MET A 497 9.09 -3.81 -26.61
CA MET A 497 10.45 -3.64 -26.12
C MET A 497 11.36 -4.81 -26.48
N CYS A 498 10.87 -6.05 -26.46
CA CYS A 498 11.63 -7.22 -26.93
C CYS A 498 12.11 -7.05 -28.38
N LEU A 499 11.27 -6.47 -29.24
CA LEU A 499 11.61 -6.12 -30.62
C LEU A 499 12.61 -4.97 -30.71
N LEU A 500 12.34 -3.84 -30.06
CA LEU A 500 13.16 -2.63 -30.14
C LEU A 500 14.59 -2.86 -29.62
N PHE A 501 14.71 -3.59 -28.49
CA PHE A 501 16.00 -3.90 -27.89
C PHE A 501 16.65 -5.19 -28.41
N ASN A 502 16.05 -5.82 -29.42
CA ASN A 502 16.55 -7.05 -30.06
C ASN A 502 16.91 -8.13 -29.01
N VAL A 503 15.95 -8.42 -28.11
CA VAL A 503 16.18 -9.37 -27.00
C VAL A 503 16.27 -10.78 -27.56
N ARG A 504 17.49 -11.33 -27.55
CA ARG A 504 17.80 -12.72 -28.01
C ARG A 504 18.42 -13.50 -26.87
N PHE A 505 18.19 -14.79 -26.87
CA PHE A 505 18.80 -15.73 -25.94
C PHE A 505 19.76 -16.65 -26.70
N LYS A 506 20.84 -17.08 -26.05
CA LYS A 506 21.77 -18.04 -26.67
C LYS A 506 21.01 -19.34 -27.02
N SER A 507 21.18 -19.86 -28.24
CA SER A 507 20.57 -21.09 -28.67
C SER A 507 21.17 -22.29 -27.91
N GLU A 508 20.34 -23.20 -27.42
CA GLU A 508 20.80 -24.46 -26.77
C GLU A 508 21.68 -25.31 -27.70
N THR A 509 21.48 -25.19 -29.00
CA THR A 509 22.31 -25.87 -30.01
C THR A 509 23.74 -25.33 -30.09
N ALA A 510 24.02 -24.10 -29.64
CA ALA A 510 25.37 -23.56 -29.55
C ALA A 510 26.13 -24.14 -28.35
N ASN A 511 25.46 -24.35 -27.22
CA ASN A 511 26.06 -24.94 -26.03
C ASN A 511 26.43 -26.43 -26.22
N LEU A 512 25.66 -27.17 -27.00
CA LEU A 512 26.00 -28.55 -27.33
C LEU A 512 27.22 -28.65 -28.28
N LYS A 513 27.43 -27.65 -29.11
CA LYS A 513 28.63 -27.59 -29.99
C LYS A 513 29.90 -27.10 -29.27
N GLU A 514 29.75 -26.28 -28.20
CA GLU A 514 30.89 -25.89 -27.35
C GLU A 514 31.24 -26.97 -26.31
N ALA A 515 30.29 -27.81 -25.89
CA ALA A 515 30.54 -28.91 -24.94
C ALA A 515 31.13 -30.19 -25.64
N VAL A 516 31.11 -30.23 -26.96
CA VAL A 516 31.68 -31.33 -27.80
C VAL A 516 33.04 -30.92 -28.41
N LYS A 517 33.50 -29.68 -28.21
CA LYS A 517 34.86 -29.25 -28.47
C LYS A 517 35.66 -29.21 -27.16
#